data_f431e2b48e8e49e337bdaeb190970fbd
#
_entry.id   f431e2b48e8e49e337bdaeb190970fbd
#
_cell.length_a   1.000
_cell.length_b   1.000
_cell.length_c   1.000
_cell.angle_alpha   90.00
_cell.angle_beta   90.00
_cell.angle_gamma   90.00
#
_symmetry.space_group_name_H-M   'P 1'
#
loop_
_entity.id
_entity.type
_entity.pdbx_description
1 polymer ?
#
loop_
_entity_poly.entity_id
_entity_poly.type
_entity_poly.pdbx_seq_one_letter_code
_entity_poly.pdbx_strand_id
1 'polypeptide(L)'
;MWQTQPEFDIHAACYPEGHPEAATLAQDVANLRFKQEAGATHLLTQLFFDNMHFYRFLNLARRAGITLPVSAGVMPIVKRSQIERTVALSSASLPSEFTRMISRYQDAPESLYAAGIDYAVQQLRDLIEGGADGVHLYAMNDAKVAAAVYEGIKDLL
;
A
#
# COMPACT_ATOMS: atom_id res chain seq x y z
N MET A 1 -28.08 -22.14 1.61
CA MET A 1 -26.84 -21.89 0.80
C MET A 1 -27.16 -20.72 -0.11
N TRP A 2 -26.68 -19.53 0.22
CA TRP A 2 -26.93 -18.32 -0.57
C TRP A 2 -25.94 -18.32 -1.73
N GLN A 3 -26.32 -18.84 -2.87
CA GLN A 3 -25.62 -18.64 -4.13
C GLN A 3 -26.20 -17.40 -4.83
N THR A 4 -25.90 -16.24 -4.31
CA THR A 4 -25.97 -15.04 -5.12
C THR A 4 -24.58 -14.84 -5.71
N GLN A 5 -24.46 -14.84 -7.04
CA GLN A 5 -23.28 -14.23 -7.68
C GLN A 5 -23.19 -12.82 -7.10
N PRO A 6 -22.02 -12.40 -6.60
CA PRO A 6 -21.89 -11.07 -6.03
C PRO A 6 -22.24 -10.05 -7.10
N GLU A 7 -23.26 -9.23 -6.85
CA GLU A 7 -23.58 -8.06 -7.69
C GLU A 7 -22.48 -6.99 -7.60
N PHE A 8 -21.52 -7.15 -6.67
CA PHE A 8 -20.46 -6.21 -6.37
C PHE A 8 -19.11 -6.91 -6.30
N ASP A 9 -18.08 -6.24 -6.77
CA ASP A 9 -16.70 -6.62 -6.48
C ASP A 9 -16.38 -6.36 -5.00
N ILE A 10 -15.85 -7.38 -4.33
CA ILE A 10 -15.51 -7.30 -2.91
C ILE A 10 -14.00 -7.20 -2.77
N HIS A 11 -13.53 -6.00 -2.40
CA HIS A 11 -12.13 -5.77 -2.10
C HIS A 11 -11.86 -6.01 -0.61
N ALA A 12 -10.96 -6.90 -0.30
CA ALA A 12 -10.59 -7.22 1.08
C ALA A 12 -9.20 -6.68 1.43
N ALA A 13 -9.03 -6.19 2.67
CA ALA A 13 -7.75 -5.69 3.13
C ALA A 13 -6.73 -6.82 3.31
N CYS A 14 -5.45 -6.52 3.05
CA CYS A 14 -4.31 -7.36 3.38
C CYS A 14 -3.13 -6.51 3.87
N TYR A 15 -2.14 -7.12 4.50
CA TYR A 15 -1.11 -6.42 5.26
C TYR A 15 0.28 -6.91 4.87
N PRO A 16 1.05 -6.15 4.07
CA PRO A 16 2.39 -6.55 3.64
C PRO A 16 3.38 -6.80 4.79
N GLU A 17 3.20 -6.11 5.91
CA GLU A 17 4.00 -6.27 7.12
C GLU A 17 3.32 -7.13 8.19
N GLY A 18 2.11 -7.64 7.91
CA GLY A 18 1.30 -8.45 8.82
C GLY A 18 0.28 -7.63 9.60
N HIS A 19 -0.89 -8.22 9.86
CA HIS A 19 -1.91 -7.60 10.71
C HIS A 19 -1.41 -7.53 12.16
N PRO A 20 -1.64 -6.43 12.90
CA PRO A 20 -1.16 -6.29 14.29
C PRO A 20 -1.61 -7.40 15.24
N GLU A 21 -2.77 -8.01 14.99
CA GLU A 21 -3.30 -9.11 15.80
C GLU A 21 -2.81 -10.49 15.34
N ALA A 22 -2.13 -10.59 14.19
CA ALA A 22 -1.60 -11.86 13.72
C ALA A 22 -0.26 -12.18 14.41
N ALA A 23 -0.09 -13.43 14.84
CA ALA A 23 1.15 -13.85 15.50
C ALA A 23 2.37 -13.80 14.56
N THR A 24 2.17 -14.01 13.26
CA THR A 24 3.20 -13.95 12.22
C THR A 24 2.61 -13.53 10.88
N LEU A 25 3.44 -13.00 9.99
CA LEU A 25 3.04 -12.70 8.61
C LEU A 25 2.53 -13.96 7.88
N ALA A 26 3.13 -15.11 8.11
CA ALA A 26 2.68 -16.37 7.50
C ALA A 26 1.27 -16.76 7.95
N GLN A 27 0.93 -16.54 9.22
CA GLN A 27 -0.42 -16.76 9.74
C GLN A 27 -1.42 -15.79 9.12
N ASP A 28 -1.06 -14.51 9.01
CA ASP A 28 -1.92 -13.49 8.39
C ASP A 28 -2.19 -13.82 6.91
N VAL A 29 -1.15 -14.19 6.18
CA VAL A 29 -1.28 -14.64 4.78
C VAL A 29 -2.16 -15.88 4.66
N ALA A 30 -2.04 -16.86 5.56
CA ALA A 30 -2.91 -18.03 5.57
C ALA A 30 -4.40 -17.66 5.78
N ASN A 31 -4.67 -16.64 6.58
CA ASN A 31 -6.02 -16.13 6.81
C ASN A 31 -6.67 -15.50 5.56
N LEU A 32 -5.88 -15.07 4.57
CA LEU A 32 -6.41 -14.54 3.30
C LEU A 32 -7.21 -15.59 2.52
N ARG A 33 -6.95 -16.89 2.72
CA ARG A 33 -7.74 -17.95 2.10
C ARG A 33 -9.21 -17.86 2.50
N PHE A 34 -9.49 -17.56 3.76
CA PHE A 34 -10.88 -17.39 4.22
C PHE A 34 -11.57 -16.22 3.50
N LYS A 35 -10.85 -15.13 3.22
CA LYS A 35 -11.38 -13.99 2.46
C LYS A 35 -11.66 -14.38 1.01
N GLN A 36 -10.74 -15.10 0.37
CA GLN A 36 -10.91 -15.61 -0.98
C GLN A 36 -12.07 -16.60 -1.06
N GLU A 37 -12.18 -17.56 -0.15
CA GLU A 37 -13.25 -18.55 -0.08
C GLU A 37 -14.62 -17.91 0.24
N ALA A 38 -14.63 -16.79 0.99
CA ALA A 38 -15.82 -16.02 1.29
C ALA A 38 -16.33 -15.15 0.12
N GLY A 39 -15.57 -15.09 -1.01
CA GLY A 39 -15.99 -14.40 -2.21
C GLY A 39 -15.34 -13.04 -2.44
N ALA A 40 -14.24 -12.73 -1.76
CA ALA A 40 -13.43 -11.57 -2.14
C ALA A 40 -12.90 -11.76 -3.56
N THR A 41 -12.94 -10.69 -4.36
CA THR A 41 -12.51 -10.68 -5.76
C THR A 41 -11.16 -9.98 -5.94
N HIS A 42 -10.75 -9.20 -4.96
CA HIS A 42 -9.52 -8.39 -4.99
C HIS A 42 -8.96 -8.17 -3.59
N LEU A 43 -7.65 -7.99 -3.48
CA LEU A 43 -6.98 -7.60 -2.25
C LEU A 43 -6.40 -6.19 -2.38
N LEU A 44 -6.60 -5.37 -1.34
CA LEU A 44 -6.01 -4.04 -1.22
C LEU A 44 -5.08 -4.01 0.00
N THR A 45 -3.81 -3.65 -0.21
CA THR A 45 -2.88 -3.64 0.91
C THR A 45 -3.06 -2.43 1.82
N GLN A 46 -2.77 -2.61 3.11
CA GLN A 46 -2.41 -1.49 3.98
C GLN A 46 -1.20 -0.78 3.39
N LEU A 47 -1.07 0.53 3.65
CA LEU A 47 0.09 1.30 3.21
C LEU A 47 1.40 0.74 3.81
N PHE A 48 2.47 0.90 3.09
CA PHE A 48 3.85 0.56 3.45
C PHE A 48 4.81 1.54 2.78
N PHE A 49 6.05 1.63 3.26
CA PHE A 49 7.06 2.57 2.74
C PHE A 49 8.25 1.87 2.09
N ASP A 50 8.36 0.55 2.22
CA ASP A 50 9.39 -0.27 1.59
C ASP A 50 8.73 -1.34 0.71
N ASN A 51 8.99 -1.28 -0.61
CA ASN A 51 8.41 -2.20 -1.58
C ASN A 51 8.85 -3.66 -1.37
N MET A 52 9.96 -3.90 -0.67
CA MET A 52 10.39 -5.26 -0.33
C MET A 52 9.38 -5.98 0.56
N HIS A 53 8.63 -5.26 1.42
CA HIS A 53 7.55 -5.84 2.20
C HIS A 53 6.43 -6.34 1.29
N PHE A 54 6.04 -5.57 0.27
CA PHE A 54 5.03 -5.97 -0.71
C PHE A 54 5.47 -7.19 -1.51
N TYR A 55 6.69 -7.20 -2.06
CA TYR A 55 7.18 -8.33 -2.85
C TYR A 55 7.29 -9.61 -2.02
N ARG A 56 7.77 -9.51 -0.79
CA ARG A 56 7.80 -10.64 0.14
C ARG A 56 6.41 -11.16 0.46
N PHE A 57 5.49 -10.27 0.76
CA PHE A 57 4.08 -10.60 1.03
C PHE A 57 3.44 -11.28 -0.18
N LEU A 58 3.57 -10.70 -1.38
CA LEU A 58 2.99 -11.26 -2.60
C LEU A 58 3.52 -12.66 -2.88
N ASN A 59 4.82 -12.89 -2.72
CA ASN A 59 5.41 -14.22 -2.86
C ASN A 59 4.82 -15.23 -1.87
N LEU A 60 4.68 -14.85 -0.60
CA LEU A 60 4.05 -15.70 0.42
C LEU A 60 2.58 -15.98 0.10
N ALA A 61 1.83 -14.97 -0.33
CA ALA A 61 0.43 -15.11 -0.70
C ALA A 61 0.25 -16.08 -1.88
N ARG A 62 1.05 -15.95 -2.93
CA ARG A 62 1.01 -16.88 -4.10
C ARG A 62 1.38 -18.31 -3.68
N ARG A 63 2.38 -18.49 -2.84
CA ARG A 63 2.75 -19.82 -2.29
C ARG A 63 1.67 -20.42 -1.40
N ALA A 64 0.87 -19.59 -0.72
CA ALA A 64 -0.28 -20.03 0.07
C ALA A 64 -1.54 -20.32 -0.77
N GLY A 65 -1.47 -20.17 -2.11
CA GLY A 65 -2.58 -20.44 -3.03
C GLY A 65 -3.56 -19.27 -3.16
N ILE A 66 -3.16 -18.06 -2.78
CA ILE A 66 -3.95 -16.85 -3.02
C ILE A 66 -3.77 -16.45 -4.49
N THR A 67 -4.88 -16.44 -5.23
CA THR A 67 -4.90 -16.11 -6.67
C THR A 67 -5.52 -14.76 -6.97
N LEU A 68 -6.13 -14.13 -5.98
CA LEU A 68 -6.74 -12.81 -6.13
C LEU A 68 -5.71 -11.77 -6.57
N PRO A 69 -6.09 -10.83 -7.46
CA PRO A 69 -5.26 -9.67 -7.75
C PRO A 69 -5.04 -8.82 -6.49
N VAL A 70 -3.85 -8.22 -6.40
CA VAL A 70 -3.44 -7.42 -5.24
C VAL A 70 -3.05 -6.03 -5.69
N SER A 71 -3.81 -5.02 -5.25
CA SER A 71 -3.41 -3.61 -5.39
C SER A 71 -2.51 -3.18 -4.25
N ALA A 72 -1.35 -2.64 -4.59
CA ALA A 72 -0.40 -2.08 -3.65
C ALA A 72 -0.84 -0.68 -3.19
N GLY A 73 -1.09 -0.50 -1.91
CA GLY A 73 -1.53 0.76 -1.32
C GLY A 73 -0.34 1.66 -0.97
N VAL A 74 -0.27 2.84 -1.58
CA VAL A 74 0.78 3.85 -1.34
C VAL A 74 0.16 5.13 -0.82
N MET A 75 0.78 5.74 0.19
CA MET A 75 0.34 7.01 0.76
C MET A 75 1.46 8.04 0.72
N PRO A 76 1.34 9.11 -0.10
CA PRO A 76 2.28 10.21 -0.09
C PRO A 76 2.27 10.95 1.25
N ILE A 77 3.42 11.10 1.87
CA ILE A 77 3.57 11.90 3.09
C ILE A 77 4.06 13.29 2.69
N VAL A 78 3.14 14.24 2.66
CA VAL A 78 3.37 15.61 2.18
C VAL A 78 3.25 16.67 3.27
N LYS A 79 2.89 16.26 4.50
CA LYS A 79 2.73 17.15 5.66
C LYS A 79 3.27 16.47 6.91
N ARG A 80 3.94 17.23 7.78
CA ARG A 80 4.47 16.73 9.05
C ARG A 80 3.40 16.03 9.91
N SER A 81 2.20 16.60 9.98
CA SER A 81 1.09 16.03 10.77
C SER A 81 0.62 14.65 10.29
N GLN A 82 0.94 14.25 9.06
CA GLN A 82 0.62 12.92 8.56
C GLN A 82 1.56 11.86 9.13
N ILE A 83 2.82 12.20 9.44
CA ILE A 83 3.86 11.25 9.84
C ILE A 83 3.45 10.53 11.12
N GLU A 84 3.18 11.30 12.19
CA GLU A 84 2.81 10.74 13.50
C GLU A 84 1.54 9.89 13.42
N ARG A 85 0.53 10.42 12.71
CA ARG A 85 -0.75 9.74 12.54
C ARG A 85 -0.60 8.45 11.72
N THR A 86 0.19 8.48 10.65
CA THR A 86 0.38 7.32 9.78
C THR A 86 1.13 6.21 10.51
N VAL A 87 2.22 6.53 11.21
CA VAL A 87 2.97 5.58 12.01
C VAL A 87 2.09 4.94 13.10
N ALA A 88 1.31 5.74 13.81
CA ALA A 88 0.45 5.26 14.88
C ALA A 88 -0.69 4.33 14.38
N LEU A 89 -1.21 4.56 13.17
CA LEU A 89 -2.37 3.84 12.66
C LEU A 89 -2.04 2.63 11.78
N SER A 90 -0.91 2.67 11.06
CA SER A 90 -0.60 1.63 10.06
C SER A 90 0.30 0.53 10.58
N SER A 91 1.01 0.76 11.70
CA SER A 91 2.11 -0.10 12.16
C SER A 91 3.19 -0.35 11.09
N ALA A 92 3.22 0.49 10.05
CA ALA A 92 4.18 0.39 8.97
C ALA A 92 5.59 0.74 9.46
N SER A 93 6.56 -0.04 9.03
CA SER A 93 7.97 0.26 9.29
C SER A 93 8.43 1.47 8.46
N LEU A 94 9.34 2.26 9.01
CA LEU A 94 9.90 3.42 8.34
C LEU A 94 11.32 3.12 7.86
N PRO A 95 11.54 2.96 6.54
CA PRO A 95 12.88 2.76 5.99
C PRO A 95 13.80 3.95 6.30
N SER A 96 15.12 3.70 6.38
CA SER A 96 16.10 4.74 6.68
C SER A 96 16.13 5.87 5.64
N GLU A 97 15.82 5.57 4.39
CA GLU A 97 15.71 6.56 3.31
C GLU A 97 14.52 7.49 3.55
N PHE A 98 13.36 6.91 3.85
CA PHE A 98 12.16 7.68 4.18
C PHE A 98 12.37 8.56 5.41
N THR A 99 12.93 8.02 6.50
CA THR A 99 13.20 8.80 7.72
C THR A 99 14.19 9.92 7.51
N ARG A 100 15.22 9.72 6.67
CA ARG A 100 16.16 10.78 6.27
C ARG A 100 15.49 11.89 5.47
N MET A 101 14.61 11.55 4.53
CA MET A 101 13.84 12.51 3.76
C MET A 101 12.97 13.37 4.69
N ILE A 102 12.22 12.73 5.59
CA ILE A 102 11.40 13.44 6.57
C ILE A 102 12.25 14.37 7.44
N SER A 103 13.33 13.87 8.06
CA SER A 103 14.21 14.65 8.94
C SER A 103 14.80 15.87 8.23
N ARG A 104 15.07 15.75 6.94
CA ARG A 104 15.64 16.83 6.14
C ARG A 104 14.65 17.95 5.85
N TYR A 105 13.38 17.63 5.63
CA TYR A 105 12.41 18.56 5.10
C TYR A 105 11.24 18.89 6.03
N GLN A 106 11.16 18.29 7.24
CA GLN A 106 10.01 18.42 8.16
C GLN A 106 9.65 19.87 8.54
N ASP A 107 10.62 20.79 8.51
CA ASP A 107 10.45 22.19 8.88
C ASP A 107 10.33 23.10 7.63
N ALA A 108 10.33 22.53 6.41
CA ALA A 108 10.18 23.22 5.14
C ALA A 108 8.99 22.63 4.35
N PRO A 109 7.74 23.13 4.55
CA PRO A 109 6.53 22.49 4.04
C PRO A 109 6.50 22.26 2.52
N GLU A 110 7.00 23.21 1.73
CA GLU A 110 7.05 23.06 0.27
C GLU A 110 8.04 22.00 -0.17
N SER A 111 9.20 21.94 0.50
CA SER A 111 10.20 20.92 0.22
C SER A 111 9.74 19.53 0.67
N LEU A 112 9.05 19.44 1.81
CA LEU A 112 8.45 18.18 2.28
C LEU A 112 7.36 17.70 1.32
N TYR A 113 6.52 18.62 0.81
CA TYR A 113 5.51 18.29 -0.19
C TYR A 113 6.14 17.67 -1.44
N ALA A 114 7.12 18.37 -2.03
CA ALA A 114 7.81 17.89 -3.23
C ALA A 114 8.50 16.55 -3.00
N ALA A 115 9.28 16.41 -1.92
CA ALA A 115 10.00 15.18 -1.59
C ALA A 115 9.05 14.00 -1.29
N GLY A 116 7.89 14.27 -0.66
CA GLY A 116 6.88 13.25 -0.38
C GLY A 116 6.17 12.75 -1.65
N ILE A 117 5.91 13.64 -2.61
CA ILE A 117 5.39 13.26 -3.94
C ILE A 117 6.44 12.42 -4.69
N ASP A 118 7.70 12.89 -4.74
CA ASP A 118 8.78 12.18 -5.44
C ASP A 118 8.99 10.78 -4.87
N TYR A 119 8.98 10.63 -3.54
CA TYR A 119 9.11 9.33 -2.89
C TYR A 119 7.97 8.37 -3.28
N ALA A 120 6.72 8.86 -3.24
CA ALA A 120 5.55 8.07 -3.60
C ALA A 120 5.54 7.70 -5.10
N VAL A 121 5.95 8.60 -5.98
CA VAL A 121 6.09 8.34 -7.42
C VAL A 121 7.14 7.26 -7.68
N GLN A 122 8.31 7.35 -7.06
CA GLN A 122 9.36 6.33 -7.20
C GLN A 122 8.88 4.97 -6.69
N GLN A 123 8.20 4.94 -5.54
CA GLN A 123 7.62 3.74 -4.97
C GLN A 123 6.59 3.10 -5.92
N LEU A 124 5.69 3.89 -6.48
CA LEU A 124 4.66 3.42 -7.42
C LEU A 124 5.26 2.93 -8.74
N ARG A 125 6.24 3.65 -9.29
CA ARG A 125 6.93 3.22 -10.52
C ARG A 125 7.58 1.85 -10.32
N ASP A 126 8.34 1.67 -9.24
CA ASP A 126 8.95 0.37 -8.92
C ASP A 126 7.90 -0.75 -8.76
N LEU A 127 6.76 -0.47 -8.10
CA LEU A 127 5.67 -1.45 -7.94
C LEU A 127 5.04 -1.84 -9.28
N ILE A 128 4.79 -0.88 -10.17
CA ILE A 128 4.21 -1.14 -11.49
C ILE A 128 5.20 -1.92 -12.36
N GLU A 129 6.44 -1.48 -12.44
CA GLU A 129 7.51 -2.16 -13.19
C GLU A 129 7.84 -3.53 -12.60
N GLY A 130 7.71 -3.70 -11.28
CA GLY A 130 7.87 -4.94 -10.54
C GLY A 130 6.70 -5.93 -10.69
N GLY A 131 5.65 -5.57 -11.44
CA GLY A 131 4.54 -6.46 -11.78
C GLY A 131 3.47 -6.57 -10.68
N ALA A 132 3.23 -5.53 -9.90
CA ALA A 132 2.04 -5.46 -9.05
C ALA A 132 0.77 -5.53 -9.91
N ASP A 133 -0.24 -6.29 -9.47
CA ASP A 133 -1.51 -6.44 -10.21
C ASP A 133 -2.27 -5.11 -10.33
N GLY A 134 -2.00 -4.16 -9.45
CA GLY A 134 -2.54 -2.82 -9.45
C GLY A 134 -1.91 -1.95 -8.36
N VAL A 135 -2.18 -0.65 -8.42
CA VAL A 135 -1.76 0.31 -7.39
C VAL A 135 -2.96 1.10 -6.88
N HIS A 136 -2.92 1.46 -5.61
CA HIS A 136 -3.94 2.26 -4.95
C HIS A 136 -3.29 3.44 -4.22
N LEU A 137 -3.78 4.65 -4.49
CA LEU A 137 -3.27 5.87 -3.88
C LEU A 137 -4.15 6.34 -2.72
N TYR A 138 -3.60 6.35 -1.51
CA TYR A 138 -4.25 6.97 -0.35
C TYR A 138 -4.02 8.48 -0.35
N ALA A 139 -4.75 9.21 -1.18
CA ALA A 139 -4.61 10.67 -1.34
C ALA A 139 -5.26 11.49 -0.20
N MET A 140 -5.99 10.86 0.71
CA MET A 140 -6.67 11.49 1.85
C MET A 140 -7.55 12.68 1.46
N ASN A 141 -8.29 12.54 0.35
CA ASN A 141 -9.16 13.57 -0.24
C ASN A 141 -8.41 14.84 -0.68
N ASP A 142 -7.13 14.73 -1.01
CA ASP A 142 -6.33 15.83 -1.56
C ASP A 142 -6.13 15.63 -3.08
N ALA A 143 -6.95 16.32 -3.87
CA ALA A 143 -6.92 16.23 -5.32
C ALA A 143 -5.59 16.71 -5.93
N LYS A 144 -4.87 17.65 -5.28
CA LYS A 144 -3.57 18.11 -5.75
C LYS A 144 -2.50 17.05 -5.61
N VAL A 145 -2.52 16.32 -4.48
CA VAL A 145 -1.64 15.18 -4.26
C VAL A 145 -1.93 14.08 -5.30
N ALA A 146 -3.20 13.75 -5.50
CA ALA A 146 -3.58 12.73 -6.48
C ALA A 146 -3.13 13.10 -7.90
N ALA A 147 -3.34 14.36 -8.34
CA ALA A 147 -2.92 14.83 -9.64
C ALA A 147 -1.39 14.80 -9.78
N ALA A 148 -0.64 15.28 -8.79
CA ALA A 148 0.81 15.31 -8.83
C ALA A 148 1.42 13.90 -8.94
N VAL A 149 0.89 12.94 -8.18
CA VAL A 149 1.33 11.54 -8.26
C VAL A 149 0.98 10.92 -9.62
N TYR A 150 -0.26 11.14 -10.10
CA TYR A 150 -0.69 10.65 -11.42
C TYR A 150 0.24 11.14 -12.53
N GLU A 151 0.58 12.43 -12.55
CA GLU A 151 1.53 12.98 -13.54
C GLU A 151 2.89 12.27 -13.52
N GLY A 152 3.33 11.80 -12.35
CA GLY A 152 4.60 11.08 -12.18
C GLY A 152 4.60 9.63 -12.66
N ILE A 153 3.42 9.03 -12.89
CA ILE A 153 3.30 7.60 -13.27
C ILE A 153 2.49 7.37 -14.55
N LYS A 154 1.85 8.38 -15.12
CA LYS A 154 0.91 8.24 -16.25
C LYS A 154 1.49 7.58 -17.50
N ASP A 155 2.80 7.62 -17.66
CA ASP A 155 3.53 6.96 -18.75
C ASP A 155 3.64 5.42 -18.57
N LEU A 156 3.29 4.91 -17.38
CA LEU A 156 3.28 3.49 -17.06
C LEU A 156 1.87 2.88 -17.00
N LEU A 157 0.83 3.69 -17.15
CA LEU A 157 -0.58 3.28 -17.13
C LEU A 157 -1.13 3.16 -18.57
#